data_1322b20573e68145b81b873f6866c12b
#
_entry.id   1322b20573e68145b81b873f6866c12b
#
_cell.length_a   1.000
_cell.length_b   1.000
_cell.length_c   1.000
_cell.angle_alpha   90.00
_cell.angle_beta   90.00
_cell.angle_gamma   90.00
#
_symmetry.space_group_name_H-M   'P 1'
#
loop_
_entity.id
_entity.type
_entity.pdbx_description
1 polymer ?
#
loop_
_entity_poly.entity_id
_entity_poly.type
_entity_poly.pdbx_seq_one_letter_code
_entity_poly.pdbx_strand_id
1 'polypeptide(L)'
;MRSMETERSYSEGRQRAVAELRNLLARLYRSFVAWGSLYGDLDLRYEQERSREEVVGLLGAVPGQYLARSMWLEQATRRKIERFIEKSEDLYSDFVARIIEQGYPRTRAGMANRVSKELGALKKEADAALDVELAGPPQPRWRKRSR
;
A
#
# COMPACT_ATOMS: atom_id res chain seq x y z
N MET A 1 -28.36 2.71 -25.25
CA MET A 1 -26.98 2.70 -25.78
C MET A 1 -26.01 3.55 -24.97
N ARG A 2 -26.36 4.77 -24.61
CA ARG A 2 -25.49 5.62 -23.80
C ARG A 2 -25.16 5.01 -22.42
N SER A 3 -26.12 4.32 -21.79
CA SER A 3 -25.92 3.69 -20.49
C SER A 3 -24.91 2.54 -20.53
N MET A 4 -24.89 1.74 -21.60
CA MET A 4 -23.95 0.62 -21.75
C MET A 4 -22.52 1.10 -21.96
N GLU A 5 -22.31 2.13 -22.76
CA GLU A 5 -20.99 2.73 -22.97
C GLU A 5 -20.48 3.40 -21.69
N THR A 6 -21.34 4.09 -20.97
CA THR A 6 -21.01 4.73 -19.70
C THR A 6 -20.61 3.69 -18.65
N GLU A 7 -21.37 2.58 -18.55
CA GLU A 7 -21.06 1.47 -17.63
C GLU A 7 -19.75 0.79 -17.98
N ARG A 8 -19.48 0.58 -19.27
CA ARG A 8 -18.23 0.00 -19.74
C ARG A 8 -17.05 0.91 -19.41
N SER A 9 -17.15 2.21 -19.69
CA SER A 9 -16.11 3.19 -19.37
C SER A 9 -15.86 3.27 -17.88
N TYR A 10 -16.92 3.25 -17.06
CA TYR A 10 -16.81 3.24 -15.60
C TYR A 10 -16.09 1.99 -15.10
N SER A 11 -16.50 0.81 -15.60
CA SER A 11 -15.88 -0.47 -15.22
C SER A 11 -14.41 -0.52 -15.61
N GLU A 12 -14.05 -0.08 -16.80
CA GLU A 12 -12.66 -0.03 -17.26
C GLU A 12 -11.82 0.92 -16.43
N GLY A 13 -12.34 2.12 -16.12
CA GLY A 13 -11.68 3.10 -15.28
C GLY A 13 -11.45 2.58 -13.87
N ARG A 14 -12.44 1.91 -13.31
CA ARG A 14 -12.34 1.29 -11.99
C ARG A 14 -11.30 0.17 -11.96
N GLN A 15 -11.33 -0.72 -12.95
CA GLN A 15 -10.35 -1.81 -13.04
C GLN A 15 -8.92 -1.28 -13.16
N ARG A 16 -8.73 -0.24 -13.97
CA ARG A 16 -7.44 0.41 -14.12
C ARG A 16 -6.97 1.04 -12.81
N ALA A 17 -7.84 1.77 -12.13
CA ALA A 17 -7.54 2.40 -10.85
C ALA A 17 -7.13 1.37 -9.80
N VAL A 18 -7.87 0.26 -9.71
CA VAL A 18 -7.57 -0.84 -8.79
C VAL A 18 -6.21 -1.47 -9.10
N ALA A 19 -5.93 -1.75 -10.36
CA ALA A 19 -4.67 -2.34 -10.79
C ALA A 19 -3.47 -1.42 -10.48
N GLU A 20 -3.62 -0.13 -10.74
CA GLU A 20 -2.59 0.87 -10.45
C GLU A 20 -2.34 1.02 -8.96
N LEU A 21 -3.40 1.05 -8.15
CA LEU A 21 -3.29 1.12 -6.69
C LEU A 21 -2.65 -0.12 -6.11
N ARG A 22 -3.05 -1.30 -6.58
CA ARG A 22 -2.45 -2.56 -6.14
C ARG A 22 -0.94 -2.55 -6.39
N ASN A 23 -0.53 -2.12 -7.57
CA ASN A 23 0.88 -2.02 -7.95
C ASN A 23 1.63 -1.01 -7.07
N LEU A 24 1.01 0.13 -6.81
CA LEU A 24 1.56 1.20 -5.98
C LEU A 24 1.81 0.72 -4.54
N LEU A 25 0.81 0.07 -3.94
CA LEU A 25 0.93 -0.48 -2.59
C LEU A 25 2.00 -1.58 -2.51
N ALA A 26 2.07 -2.42 -3.54
CA ALA A 26 3.09 -3.46 -3.63
C ALA A 26 4.51 -2.87 -3.71
N ARG A 27 4.69 -1.80 -4.48
CA ARG A 27 5.99 -1.11 -4.58
C ARG A 27 6.40 -0.50 -3.25
N LEU A 28 5.48 0.17 -2.58
CA LEU A 28 5.74 0.77 -1.28
C LEU A 28 6.11 -0.31 -0.25
N TYR A 29 5.35 -1.39 -0.19
CA TYR A 29 5.62 -2.50 0.72
C TYR A 29 6.99 -3.12 0.45
N ARG A 30 7.32 -3.40 -0.81
CA ARG A 30 8.62 -3.97 -1.17
C ARG A 30 9.78 -3.06 -0.80
N SER A 31 9.60 -1.75 -0.94
CA SER A 31 10.63 -0.79 -0.54
C SER A 31 10.88 -0.83 0.97
N PHE A 32 9.83 -0.98 1.78
CA PHE A 32 9.96 -1.17 3.23
C PHE A 32 10.62 -2.49 3.58
N VAL A 33 10.27 -3.57 2.89
CA VAL A 33 10.90 -4.88 3.09
C VAL A 33 12.40 -4.81 2.82
N ALA A 34 12.78 -4.19 1.71
CA ALA A 34 14.18 -4.03 1.35
C ALA A 34 14.94 -3.20 2.40
N TRP A 35 14.38 -2.07 2.80
CA TRP A 35 15.00 -1.20 3.81
C TRP A 35 15.05 -1.86 5.17
N GLY A 36 13.96 -2.50 5.60
CA GLY A 36 13.87 -3.20 6.88
C GLY A 36 14.78 -4.42 6.99
N SER A 37 15.23 -4.98 5.88
CA SER A 37 16.14 -6.12 5.85
C SER A 37 17.61 -5.74 6.04
N LEU A 38 17.92 -4.44 6.02
CA LEU A 38 19.27 -3.95 6.21
C LEU A 38 19.64 -3.91 7.69
N TYR A 39 20.90 -4.10 7.97
CA TYR A 39 21.44 -4.08 9.32
C TYR A 39 22.74 -3.24 9.37
N GLY A 40 23.22 -2.97 10.57
CA GLY A 40 24.33 -2.06 10.81
C GLY A 40 25.69 -2.61 10.42
N ASP A 41 25.94 -2.75 9.13
CA ASP A 41 27.22 -3.08 8.54
C ASP A 41 27.75 -1.85 7.80
N LEU A 42 29.00 -1.46 8.03
CA LEU A 42 29.62 -0.32 7.38
C LEU A 42 29.65 -0.47 5.86
N ASP A 43 29.80 -1.69 5.36
CA ASP A 43 29.82 -1.98 3.94
C ASP A 43 28.46 -1.76 3.26
N LEU A 44 27.35 -1.73 4.05
CA LEU A 44 25.99 -1.54 3.56
C LEU A 44 25.51 -0.09 3.63
N ARG A 45 26.36 0.84 4.06
CA ARG A 45 25.95 2.24 4.25
C ARG A 45 25.34 2.85 2.99
N TYR A 46 25.89 2.57 1.84
CA TYR A 46 25.38 3.06 0.56
C TYR A 46 23.98 2.47 0.25
N GLU A 47 23.84 1.18 0.41
CA GLU A 47 22.56 0.50 0.20
C GLU A 47 21.50 0.97 1.20
N GLN A 48 21.90 1.20 2.45
CA GLN A 48 21.01 1.71 3.50
C GLN A 48 20.43 3.06 3.11
N GLU A 49 21.28 3.99 2.70
CA GLU A 49 20.86 5.33 2.30
C GLU A 49 20.02 5.30 1.02
N ARG A 50 20.41 4.50 0.03
CA ARG A 50 19.64 4.33 -1.20
C ARG A 50 18.26 3.76 -0.94
N SER A 51 18.15 2.74 -0.10
CA SER A 51 16.84 2.15 0.25
C SER A 51 15.96 3.14 1.00
N ARG A 52 16.54 3.93 1.90
CA ARG A 52 15.79 4.98 2.60
C ARG A 52 15.25 6.01 1.62
N GLU A 53 16.07 6.48 0.69
CA GLU A 53 15.65 7.45 -0.32
C GLU A 53 14.51 6.92 -1.20
N GLU A 54 14.54 5.64 -1.54
CA GLU A 54 13.47 5.00 -2.30
C GLU A 54 12.15 5.00 -1.52
N VAL A 55 12.20 4.66 -0.23
CA VAL A 55 11.01 4.73 0.64
C VAL A 55 10.48 6.16 0.71
N VAL A 56 11.36 7.14 0.91
CA VAL A 56 10.96 8.56 0.98
C VAL A 56 10.28 9.01 -0.31
N GLY A 57 10.86 8.65 -1.46
CA GLY A 57 10.28 9.01 -2.76
C GLY A 57 8.89 8.44 -2.95
N LEU A 58 8.69 7.17 -2.58
CA LEU A 58 7.39 6.51 -2.66
C LEU A 58 6.38 7.10 -1.66
N LEU A 59 6.79 7.35 -0.42
CA LEU A 59 5.92 7.98 0.57
C LEU A 59 5.47 9.38 0.13
N GLY A 60 6.32 10.11 -0.58
CA GLY A 60 5.97 11.41 -1.13
C GLY A 60 4.98 11.33 -2.29
N ALA A 61 5.06 10.28 -3.10
CA ALA A 61 4.23 10.11 -4.31
C ALA A 61 2.88 9.42 -4.04
N VAL A 62 2.86 8.46 -3.11
CA VAL A 62 1.70 7.58 -2.88
C VAL A 62 0.42 8.33 -2.51
N PRO A 63 0.42 9.31 -1.57
CA PRO A 63 -0.83 9.98 -1.21
C PRO A 63 -1.52 10.67 -2.38
N GLY A 64 -0.77 11.39 -3.20
CA GLY A 64 -1.33 12.07 -4.37
C GLY A 64 -1.87 11.11 -5.42
N GLN A 65 -1.14 10.03 -5.70
CA GLN A 65 -1.60 9.01 -6.63
C GLN A 65 -2.81 8.25 -6.10
N TYR A 66 -2.88 8.00 -4.81
CA TYR A 66 -4.06 7.42 -4.18
C TYR A 66 -5.28 8.34 -4.32
N LEU A 67 -5.12 9.63 -3.98
CA LEU A 67 -6.24 10.59 -4.09
C LEU A 67 -6.81 10.67 -5.50
N ALA A 68 -5.95 10.66 -6.51
CA ALA A 68 -6.38 10.70 -7.90
C ALA A 68 -7.25 9.50 -8.31
N ARG A 69 -7.11 8.37 -7.61
CA ARG A 69 -7.81 7.11 -7.91
C ARG A 69 -8.89 6.74 -6.91
N SER A 70 -8.93 7.42 -5.77
CA SER A 70 -9.82 7.06 -4.66
C SER A 70 -11.30 7.19 -5.01
N MET A 71 -11.65 8.06 -5.96
CA MET A 71 -13.03 8.25 -6.40
C MET A 71 -13.67 7.00 -7.00
N TRP A 72 -12.84 6.05 -7.46
CA TRP A 72 -13.32 4.80 -8.05
C TRP A 72 -13.62 3.72 -7.01
N LEU A 73 -13.32 3.98 -5.73
CA LEU A 73 -13.34 2.98 -4.66
C LEU A 73 -14.48 3.21 -3.68
N GLU A 74 -14.99 2.11 -3.12
CA GLU A 74 -15.90 2.14 -2.00
C GLU A 74 -15.21 2.70 -0.74
N GLN A 75 -15.97 3.28 0.16
CA GLN A 75 -15.45 3.89 1.37
C GLN A 75 -14.67 2.90 2.26
N ALA A 76 -15.15 1.66 2.36
CA ALA A 76 -14.49 0.62 3.14
C ALA A 76 -13.09 0.31 2.59
N THR A 77 -12.96 0.23 1.27
CA THR A 77 -11.67 0.02 0.60
C THR A 77 -10.74 1.20 0.82
N ARG A 78 -11.26 2.42 0.68
CA ARG A 78 -10.47 3.64 0.92
C ARG A 78 -9.87 3.65 2.32
N ARG A 79 -10.66 3.31 3.34
CA ARG A 79 -10.19 3.25 4.72
C ARG A 79 -9.02 2.29 4.91
N LYS A 80 -9.09 1.13 4.27
CA LYS A 80 -8.03 0.13 4.39
C LYS A 80 -6.73 0.57 3.72
N ILE A 81 -6.84 1.23 2.57
CA ILE A 81 -5.67 1.79 1.89
C ILE A 81 -5.08 2.93 2.71
N GLU A 82 -5.92 3.82 3.24
CA GLU A 82 -5.48 4.94 4.08
C GLU A 82 -4.75 4.46 5.33
N ARG A 83 -5.23 3.39 5.97
CA ARG A 83 -4.55 2.76 7.11
C ARG A 83 -3.16 2.24 6.74
N PHE A 84 -3.04 1.63 5.57
CA PHE A 84 -1.76 1.15 5.09
C PHE A 84 -0.79 2.32 4.87
N ILE A 85 -1.25 3.39 4.24
CA ILE A 85 -0.43 4.59 3.99
C ILE A 85 0.00 5.23 5.31
N GLU A 86 -0.94 5.43 6.24
CA GLU A 86 -0.64 5.99 7.57
C GLU A 86 0.39 5.16 8.33
N LYS A 87 0.22 3.83 8.31
CA LYS A 87 1.16 2.94 8.97
C LYS A 87 2.55 3.01 8.34
N SER A 88 2.60 3.14 7.01
CA SER A 88 3.87 3.31 6.30
C SER A 88 4.59 4.58 6.76
N GLU A 89 3.87 5.68 6.89
CA GLU A 89 4.42 6.94 7.38
C GLU A 89 4.91 6.82 8.83
N ASP A 90 4.13 6.18 9.69
CA ASP A 90 4.47 5.96 11.09
C ASP A 90 5.72 5.09 11.23
N LEU A 91 5.80 4.00 10.47
CA LEU A 91 6.98 3.12 10.49
C LEU A 91 8.23 3.85 10.00
N TYR A 92 8.08 4.66 8.95
CA TYR A 92 9.21 5.45 8.46
C TYR A 92 9.73 6.39 9.55
N SER A 93 8.85 7.13 10.21
CA SER A 93 9.21 8.05 11.27
C SER A 93 9.89 7.33 12.45
N ASP A 94 9.33 6.19 12.87
CA ASP A 94 9.88 5.38 13.96
C ASP A 94 11.28 4.84 13.61
N PHE A 95 11.44 4.33 12.40
CA PHE A 95 12.71 3.75 11.97
C PHE A 95 13.79 4.83 11.86
N VAL A 96 13.46 5.98 11.29
CA VAL A 96 14.40 7.10 11.20
C VAL A 96 14.84 7.57 12.59
N ALA A 97 13.89 7.73 13.51
CA ALA A 97 14.20 8.13 14.89
C ALA A 97 15.16 7.14 15.56
N ARG A 98 14.91 5.84 15.41
CA ARG A 98 15.77 4.81 15.98
C ARG A 98 17.14 4.78 15.33
N ILE A 99 17.22 4.94 14.01
CA ILE A 99 18.49 4.96 13.28
C ILE A 99 19.33 6.17 13.74
N ILE A 100 18.70 7.33 13.92
CA ILE A 100 19.40 8.51 14.42
C ILE A 100 19.94 8.30 15.84
N GLU A 101 19.17 7.68 16.72
CA GLU A 101 19.56 7.47 18.12
C GLU A 101 20.53 6.30 18.30
N GLN A 102 20.34 5.20 17.59
CA GLN A 102 21.01 3.92 17.87
C GLN A 102 21.76 3.34 16.65
N GLY A 103 21.61 3.95 15.48
CA GLY A 103 22.09 3.37 14.23
C GLY A 103 21.18 2.25 13.74
N TYR A 104 21.54 1.64 12.63
CA TYR A 104 20.80 0.50 12.08
C TYR A 104 20.90 -0.69 13.06
N PRO A 105 19.82 -1.53 13.13
CA PRO A 105 19.85 -2.72 13.98
C PRO A 105 21.04 -3.63 13.65
N ARG A 106 21.59 -4.26 14.67
CA ARG A 106 22.74 -5.18 14.50
C ARG A 106 22.36 -6.48 13.80
N THR A 107 21.07 -6.84 13.81
CA THR A 107 20.57 -8.06 13.19
C THR A 107 19.48 -7.73 12.18
N ARG A 108 19.32 -8.60 11.16
CA ARG A 108 18.28 -8.49 10.15
C ARG A 108 16.85 -8.44 10.70
N ALA A 109 16.63 -9.03 11.88
CA ALA A 109 15.29 -9.22 12.41
C ALA A 109 14.66 -7.94 12.96
N GLY A 110 15.44 -6.91 13.31
CA GLY A 110 14.96 -5.74 14.05
C GLY A 110 13.83 -4.99 13.36
N MET A 111 14.10 -4.45 12.17
CA MET A 111 13.09 -3.69 11.39
C MET A 111 12.21 -4.61 10.55
N ALA A 112 12.79 -5.69 10.03
CA ALA A 112 12.10 -6.62 9.14
C ALA A 112 10.85 -7.23 9.78
N ASN A 113 10.91 -7.62 11.05
CA ASN A 113 9.78 -8.17 11.77
C ASN A 113 8.63 -7.18 11.90
N ARG A 114 8.92 -5.92 12.16
CA ARG A 114 7.89 -4.89 12.26
C ARG A 114 7.23 -4.63 10.91
N VAL A 115 8.00 -4.56 9.83
CA VAL A 115 7.46 -4.41 8.48
C VAL A 115 6.52 -5.57 8.15
N SER A 116 6.98 -6.79 8.37
CA SER A 116 6.22 -8.01 8.07
C SER A 116 4.92 -8.10 8.88
N LYS A 117 4.99 -7.85 10.19
CA LYS A 117 3.83 -7.98 11.08
C LYS A 117 2.86 -6.82 11.00
N GLU A 118 3.38 -5.59 11.07
CA GLU A 118 2.53 -4.41 11.16
C GLU A 118 2.06 -3.92 9.79
N LEU A 119 2.97 -3.78 8.84
CA LEU A 119 2.64 -3.28 7.52
C LEU A 119 2.09 -4.38 6.61
N GLY A 120 2.66 -5.58 6.70
CA GLY A 120 2.21 -6.74 5.92
C GLY A 120 0.76 -7.12 6.18
N ALA A 121 0.30 -7.06 7.44
CA ALA A 121 -1.09 -7.31 7.79
C ALA A 121 -2.04 -6.31 7.12
N LEU A 122 -1.70 -5.02 7.17
CA LEU A 122 -2.51 -3.98 6.55
C LEU A 122 -2.49 -4.06 5.03
N LYS A 123 -1.37 -4.48 4.43
CA LYS A 123 -1.30 -4.72 3.00
C LYS A 123 -2.24 -5.83 2.56
N LYS A 124 -2.30 -6.94 3.31
CA LYS A 124 -3.23 -8.03 3.04
C LYS A 124 -4.68 -7.57 3.07
N GLU A 125 -5.03 -6.75 4.06
CA GLU A 125 -6.37 -6.19 4.16
C GLU A 125 -6.71 -5.28 2.98
N ALA A 126 -5.78 -4.42 2.59
CA ALA A 126 -5.96 -3.53 1.44
C ALA A 126 -6.09 -4.33 0.14
N ASP A 127 -5.24 -5.33 -0.08
CA ASP A 127 -5.29 -6.20 -1.26
C ASP A 127 -6.62 -6.94 -1.34
N ALA A 128 -7.10 -7.49 -0.21
CA ALA A 128 -8.39 -8.17 -0.15
C ALA A 128 -9.55 -7.23 -0.51
N ALA A 129 -9.51 -5.99 -0.01
CA ALA A 129 -10.52 -4.99 -0.34
C ALA A 129 -10.50 -4.62 -1.83
N LEU A 130 -9.31 -4.51 -2.42
CA LEU A 130 -9.16 -4.25 -3.86
C LEU A 130 -9.68 -5.42 -4.70
N ASP A 131 -9.50 -6.66 -4.25
CA ASP A 131 -10.08 -7.83 -4.90
C ASP A 131 -11.61 -7.77 -4.91
N VAL A 132 -12.23 -7.35 -3.81
CA VAL A 132 -13.68 -7.15 -3.74
C VAL A 132 -14.14 -6.09 -4.74
N GLU A 133 -13.38 -5.00 -4.87
CA GLU A 133 -13.66 -3.96 -5.86
C GLU A 133 -13.65 -4.51 -7.30
N LEU A 134 -12.71 -5.38 -7.62
CA LEU A 134 -12.61 -6.03 -8.95
C LEU A 134 -13.80 -6.94 -9.23
N ALA A 135 -14.36 -7.58 -8.21
CA ALA A 135 -15.52 -8.44 -8.34
C ALA A 135 -16.82 -7.67 -8.68
N GLY A 136 -16.76 -6.34 -8.60
CA GLY A 136 -17.89 -5.46 -8.87
C GLY A 136 -18.73 -5.15 -7.64
N PRO A 137 -19.69 -4.21 -7.77
CA PRO A 137 -20.52 -3.84 -6.64
C PRO A 137 -21.38 -5.02 -6.18
N PRO A 138 -21.66 -5.12 -4.86
CA PRO A 138 -22.52 -6.19 -4.36
C PRO A 138 -23.91 -6.08 -5.01
N GLN A 139 -24.48 -7.22 -5.42
CA GLN A 139 -25.79 -7.24 -6.01
C GLN A 139 -26.86 -6.80 -5.01
N PRO A 140 -27.89 -6.05 -5.45
CA PRO A 140 -29.01 -5.68 -4.60
C PRO A 140 -29.67 -6.92 -3.97
N ARG A 141 -30.13 -6.79 -2.73
CA ARG A 141 -30.79 -7.91 -2.00
C ARG A 141 -31.96 -8.52 -2.76
N TRP A 142 -32.71 -7.73 -3.52
CA TRP A 142 -33.84 -8.23 -4.29
C TRP A 142 -33.43 -9.18 -5.41
N ARG A 143 -32.25 -9.03 -6.00
CA ARG A 143 -31.72 -9.98 -7.00
C ARG A 143 -31.36 -11.33 -6.39
N LYS A 144 -30.93 -11.37 -5.14
CA LYS A 144 -30.62 -12.61 -4.44
C LYS A 144 -31.86 -13.41 -4.10
N ARG A 145 -33.02 -12.76 -3.94
CA ARG A 145 -34.30 -13.42 -3.60
C ARG A 145 -35.01 -14.02 -4.80
N SER A 146 -34.69 -13.62 -6.00
CA SER A 146 -35.32 -14.10 -7.23
C SER A 146 -34.71 -15.42 -7.75
N ARG A 147 -33.82 -16.01 -7.00
CA ARG A 147 -33.29 -17.34 -7.22
C ARG A 147 -33.84 -18.28 -6.15
#